data_99c43be919a81333851ba7e88c14544a
#
_entry.id   99c43be919a81333851ba7e88c14544a
#
_cell.length_a   1.000
_cell.length_b   1.000
_cell.length_c   1.000
_cell.angle_alpha   90.00
_cell.angle_beta   90.00
_cell.angle_gamma   90.00
#
_symmetry.space_group_name_H-M   'P 1'
#
loop_
_entity.id
_entity.type
_entity.pdbx_description
1 polymer ?
#
loop_
_entity_poly.entity_id
_entity_poly.type
_entity_poly.pdbx_seq_one_letter_code
_entity_poly.pdbx_strand_id
1 'polypeptide(L)'
;MFGFNKFLDWFSEIADRWDTKGVKFTLYTTIAVVIGGLFELIPPFFLTKTVTPISTVKPYSALELAGRDTYQREGCIGCHTQMVRPFKWEVDRFDPTKAYGRTGYSKGGEYVYDHPFLWGSKRTGPDLAHESQMLRSDEWHKNHLINPRTVGGVPNSIMPAYPWLFEDSHKIDVEQVVSNMKALKAIGVPYTEEDFANAPSLLKDKTEGQALVAYLQKLGKDSAELQKGMK
;
A
#
# COMPACT_ATOMS: atom_id res chain seq x y z
N MET A 1 33.60 -25.97 24.92
CA MET A 1 32.63 -26.99 24.40
C MET A 1 31.67 -27.54 25.45
N PHE A 2 32.11 -27.72 26.71
CA PHE A 2 31.29 -28.26 27.80
C PHE A 2 30.11 -27.41 28.28
N GLY A 3 30.13 -26.12 28.07
CA GLY A 3 29.05 -25.22 28.51
C GLY A 3 27.83 -25.18 27.57
N PHE A 4 28.05 -25.35 26.28
CA PHE A 4 27.00 -25.29 25.28
C PHE A 4 26.07 -26.53 25.32
N ASN A 5 26.63 -27.71 25.50
CA ASN A 5 25.82 -28.94 25.63
C ASN A 5 24.94 -28.90 26.88
N LYS A 6 25.50 -28.46 28.05
CA LYS A 6 24.69 -28.27 29.27
C LYS A 6 23.56 -27.27 29.10
N PHE A 7 23.78 -26.20 28.31
CA PHE A 7 22.74 -25.24 27.99
C PHE A 7 21.65 -25.86 27.12
N LEU A 8 22.03 -26.67 26.12
CA LEU A 8 21.06 -27.37 25.26
C LEU A 8 20.24 -28.40 26.04
N ASP A 9 20.87 -29.17 26.93
CA ASP A 9 20.19 -30.14 27.77
C ASP A 9 19.18 -29.48 28.70
N TRP A 10 19.58 -28.39 29.36
CA TRP A 10 18.72 -27.60 30.22
C TRP A 10 17.53 -26.96 29.43
N PHE A 11 17.80 -26.47 28.22
CA PHE A 11 16.78 -25.90 27.36
C PHE A 11 15.78 -26.96 26.89
N SER A 12 16.28 -28.15 26.52
CA SER A 12 15.46 -29.29 26.13
C SER A 12 14.53 -29.76 27.25
N GLU A 13 15.03 -29.86 28.50
CA GLU A 13 14.20 -30.20 29.65
C GLU A 13 13.09 -29.18 29.94
N ILE A 14 13.38 -27.89 29.72
CA ILE A 14 12.37 -26.83 29.86
C ILE A 14 11.34 -26.91 28.75
N ALA A 15 11.76 -27.12 27.51
CA ALA A 15 10.88 -27.22 26.35
C ALA A 15 9.92 -28.40 26.49
N ASP A 16 10.43 -29.58 26.81
CA ASP A 16 9.64 -30.82 27.06
C ASP A 16 8.60 -30.64 28.18
N ARG A 17 8.96 -29.87 29.18
CA ARG A 17 8.06 -29.56 30.31
C ARG A 17 6.95 -28.56 29.96
N TRP A 18 7.19 -27.72 28.97
CA TRP A 18 6.21 -26.74 28.49
C TRP A 18 5.27 -27.30 27.44
N ASP A 19 5.77 -28.14 26.53
CA ASP A 19 4.99 -28.79 25.49
C ASP A 19 3.83 -29.63 26.04
N THR A 20 4.05 -30.26 27.21
CA THR A 20 3.00 -31.05 27.88
C THR A 20 1.92 -30.21 28.60
N LYS A 21 2.11 -28.90 28.74
CA LYS A 21 1.20 -27.99 29.45
C LYS A 21 0.64 -26.94 28.50
N GLY A 22 -0.41 -27.28 27.74
CA GLY A 22 -0.97 -26.46 26.68
C GLY A 22 -1.23 -25.01 27.05
N VAL A 23 -1.76 -24.72 28.25
CA VAL A 23 -2.00 -23.34 28.73
C VAL A 23 -0.70 -22.56 28.87
N LYS A 24 0.34 -23.17 29.45
CA LYS A 24 1.66 -22.50 29.58
C LYS A 24 2.32 -22.28 28.26
N PHE A 25 2.30 -23.29 27.40
CA PHE A 25 2.83 -23.20 26.03
C PHE A 25 2.18 -22.03 25.27
N THR A 26 0.85 -21.98 25.25
CA THR A 26 0.11 -20.90 24.58
C THR A 26 0.48 -19.53 25.16
N LEU A 27 0.52 -19.39 26.49
CA LEU A 27 0.86 -18.13 27.14
C LEU A 27 2.25 -17.65 26.75
N TYR A 28 3.27 -18.49 26.86
CA TYR A 28 4.65 -18.10 26.55
C TYR A 28 4.88 -17.86 25.07
N THR A 29 4.23 -18.65 24.19
CA THR A 29 4.27 -18.41 22.75
C THR A 29 3.63 -17.07 22.39
N THR A 30 2.48 -16.75 22.98
CA THR A 30 1.83 -15.46 22.80
C THR A 30 2.71 -14.31 23.25
N ILE A 31 3.32 -14.42 24.44
CA ILE A 31 4.25 -13.40 24.96
C ILE A 31 5.44 -13.23 24.00
N ALA A 32 6.04 -14.31 23.55
CA ALA A 32 7.19 -14.27 22.64
C ALA A 32 6.83 -13.59 21.30
N VAL A 33 5.68 -13.95 20.73
CA VAL A 33 5.17 -13.35 19.47
C VAL A 33 4.86 -11.87 19.64
N VAL A 34 4.23 -11.50 20.76
CA VAL A 34 3.94 -10.08 21.07
C VAL A 34 5.25 -9.28 21.22
N ILE A 35 6.22 -9.80 21.98
CA ILE A 35 7.53 -9.13 22.15
C ILE A 35 8.22 -8.99 20.80
N GLY A 36 8.32 -10.06 20.00
CA GLY A 36 8.91 -10.01 18.66
C GLY A 36 8.23 -9.01 17.76
N GLY A 37 6.88 -9.02 17.72
CA GLY A 37 6.09 -8.05 16.96
C GLY A 37 6.31 -6.60 17.40
N LEU A 38 6.41 -6.35 18.71
CA LEU A 38 6.71 -5.01 19.22
C LEU A 38 8.10 -4.52 18.78
N PHE A 39 9.11 -5.39 18.77
CA PHE A 39 10.45 -5.03 18.28
C PHE A 39 10.46 -4.70 16.78
N GLU A 40 9.56 -5.25 16.00
CA GLU A 40 9.40 -4.91 14.57
C GLU A 40 8.53 -3.67 14.33
N LEU A 41 7.42 -3.55 15.05
CA LEU A 41 6.43 -2.51 14.82
C LEU A 41 6.80 -1.16 15.44
N ILE A 42 7.40 -1.15 16.64
CA ILE A 42 7.69 0.09 17.37
C ILE A 42 8.76 0.94 16.68
N PRO A 43 9.93 0.41 16.26
CA PRO A 43 10.99 1.23 15.68
C PRO A 43 10.57 2.04 14.46
N PRO A 44 9.78 1.54 13.49
CA PRO A 44 9.31 2.34 12.37
C PRO A 44 8.57 3.62 12.77
N PHE A 45 7.81 3.62 13.86
CA PHE A 45 7.12 4.83 14.33
C PHE A 45 8.08 5.91 14.83
N PHE A 46 9.25 5.53 15.33
CA PHE A 46 10.28 6.46 15.77
C PHE A 46 11.30 6.79 14.68
N LEU A 47 11.45 5.89 13.70
CA LEU A 47 12.43 6.01 12.61
C LEU A 47 11.86 6.72 11.37
N THR A 48 10.61 7.16 11.39
CA THR A 48 9.99 7.92 10.27
C THR A 48 10.78 9.16 9.85
N LYS A 49 11.63 9.69 10.74
CA LYS A 49 12.57 10.78 10.44
C LYS A 49 13.82 10.34 9.65
N THR A 50 14.08 9.05 9.53
CA THR A 50 15.27 8.54 8.82
C THR A 50 15.07 8.42 7.31
N VAL A 51 13.82 8.31 6.87
CA VAL A 51 13.48 8.32 5.45
C VAL A 51 12.91 9.69 5.11
N THR A 52 13.70 10.48 4.41
CA THR A 52 13.23 11.79 3.94
C THR A 52 12.26 11.62 2.78
N PRO A 53 11.11 12.34 2.80
CA PRO A 53 10.24 12.38 1.65
C PRO A 53 11.00 12.89 0.42
N ILE A 54 10.72 12.36 -0.76
CA ILE A 54 11.16 13.00 -1.99
C ILE A 54 10.47 14.36 -2.12
N SER A 55 11.14 15.35 -2.72
CA SER A 55 10.67 16.75 -2.73
C SER A 55 9.31 16.95 -3.39
N THR A 56 8.90 16.03 -4.25
CA THR A 56 7.64 16.09 -5.01
C THR A 56 6.50 15.30 -4.35
N VAL A 57 6.78 14.42 -3.36
CA VAL A 57 5.74 13.58 -2.76
C VAL A 57 4.77 14.44 -1.93
N LYS A 58 3.49 14.23 -2.15
CA LYS A 58 2.39 14.91 -1.45
C LYS A 58 1.48 13.90 -0.80
N PRO A 59 0.86 14.26 0.34
CA PRO A 59 -0.23 13.46 0.89
C PRO A 59 -1.30 13.19 -0.15
N TYR A 60 -2.02 12.10 -0.01
CA TYR A 60 -3.18 11.82 -0.85
C TYR A 60 -4.26 12.88 -0.63
N SER A 61 -4.83 13.41 -1.71
CA SER A 61 -6.05 14.21 -1.61
C SER A 61 -7.20 13.37 -1.03
N ALA A 62 -8.27 14.00 -0.58
CA ALA A 62 -9.41 13.29 -0.01
C ALA A 62 -9.97 12.20 -0.95
N LEU A 63 -10.02 12.49 -2.25
CA LEU A 63 -10.49 11.53 -3.25
C LEU A 63 -9.52 10.37 -3.47
N GLU A 64 -8.23 10.65 -3.55
CA GLU A 64 -7.18 9.63 -3.68
C GLU A 64 -7.11 8.75 -2.42
N LEU A 65 -7.29 9.34 -1.22
CA LEU A 65 -7.33 8.59 0.04
C LEU A 65 -8.54 7.65 0.08
N ALA A 66 -9.73 8.11 -0.31
CA ALA A 66 -10.91 7.26 -0.42
C ALA A 66 -10.68 6.10 -1.38
N GLY A 67 -10.00 6.35 -2.50
CA GLY A 67 -9.60 5.32 -3.46
C GLY A 67 -8.60 4.32 -2.89
N ARG A 68 -7.64 4.79 -2.09
CA ARG A 68 -6.71 3.93 -1.38
C ARG A 68 -7.40 3.03 -0.36
N ASP A 69 -8.36 3.57 0.38
CA ASP A 69 -9.16 2.80 1.34
C ASP A 69 -10.00 1.73 0.62
N THR A 70 -10.60 2.07 -0.52
CA THR A 70 -11.30 1.12 -1.40
C THR A 70 -10.35 0.04 -1.92
N TYR A 71 -9.14 0.39 -2.37
CA TYR A 71 -8.13 -0.56 -2.83
C TYR A 71 -7.76 -1.60 -1.76
N GLN A 72 -7.64 -1.17 -0.50
CA GLN A 72 -7.35 -2.06 0.62
C GLN A 72 -8.56 -2.94 0.95
N ARG A 73 -9.74 -2.37 1.03
CA ARG A 73 -10.98 -3.07 1.38
C ARG A 73 -11.33 -4.16 0.37
N GLU A 74 -11.19 -3.88 -0.92
CA GLU A 74 -11.44 -4.84 -2.00
C GLU A 74 -10.30 -5.88 -2.15
N GLY A 75 -9.22 -5.76 -1.39
CA GLY A 75 -8.14 -6.74 -1.36
C GLY A 75 -7.25 -6.76 -2.60
N CYS A 76 -7.18 -5.66 -3.36
CA CYS A 76 -6.37 -5.55 -4.58
C CYS A 76 -4.88 -5.86 -4.34
N ILE A 77 -4.38 -5.51 -3.14
CA ILE A 77 -3.00 -5.81 -2.69
C ILE A 77 -2.68 -7.32 -2.67
N GLY A 78 -3.70 -8.18 -2.59
CA GLY A 78 -3.53 -9.64 -2.62
C GLY A 78 -3.07 -10.17 -3.98
N CYS A 79 -3.29 -9.42 -5.06
CA CYS A 79 -2.92 -9.80 -6.43
C CYS A 79 -1.93 -8.83 -7.08
N HIS A 80 -1.89 -7.57 -6.63
CA HIS A 80 -1.03 -6.52 -7.17
C HIS A 80 -0.01 -6.06 -6.15
N THR A 81 1.24 -5.85 -6.59
CA THR A 81 2.26 -5.14 -5.81
C THR A 81 2.27 -3.66 -6.19
N GLN A 82 2.82 -2.82 -5.32
CA GLN A 82 3.09 -1.41 -5.56
C GLN A 82 4.54 -1.07 -5.21
N MET A 83 5.48 -1.91 -5.64
CA MET A 83 6.90 -1.69 -5.40
C MET A 83 7.74 -2.37 -6.48
N VAL A 84 8.55 -1.59 -7.17
CA VAL A 84 9.59 -2.10 -8.09
C VAL A 84 10.89 -2.25 -7.30
N ARG A 85 11.39 -3.47 -7.16
CA ARG A 85 12.62 -3.77 -6.43
C ARG A 85 13.87 -3.42 -7.26
N PRO A 86 15.05 -3.20 -6.64
CA PRO A 86 16.28 -2.78 -7.32
C PRO A 86 17.00 -3.91 -8.07
N PHE A 87 16.23 -4.83 -8.69
CA PHE A 87 16.76 -5.88 -9.54
C PHE A 87 16.61 -5.50 -11.02
N LYS A 88 17.68 -5.65 -11.80
CA LYS A 88 17.67 -5.27 -13.22
C LYS A 88 16.47 -5.82 -13.99
N TRP A 89 16.19 -7.10 -13.84
CA TRP A 89 15.07 -7.76 -14.53
C TRP A 89 13.70 -7.23 -14.09
N GLU A 90 13.57 -6.77 -12.86
CA GLU A 90 12.32 -6.22 -12.32
C GLU A 90 12.13 -4.77 -12.79
N VAL A 91 13.19 -3.96 -12.71
CA VAL A 91 13.19 -2.62 -13.26
C VAL A 91 12.92 -2.67 -14.77
N ASP A 92 13.57 -3.59 -15.51
CA ASP A 92 13.34 -3.74 -16.95
C ASP A 92 11.89 -4.13 -17.29
N ARG A 93 11.21 -4.85 -16.40
CA ARG A 93 9.83 -5.33 -16.59
C ARG A 93 8.76 -4.32 -16.19
N PHE A 94 8.97 -3.64 -15.07
CA PHE A 94 7.95 -2.79 -14.45
C PHE A 94 8.27 -1.29 -14.53
N ASP A 95 9.47 -0.94 -14.93
CA ASP A 95 9.81 0.44 -15.19
C ASP A 95 9.22 0.87 -16.54
N PRO A 96 8.25 1.78 -16.54
CA PRO A 96 7.67 2.29 -17.77
C PRO A 96 8.65 3.14 -18.58
N THR A 97 9.90 3.30 -18.15
CA THR A 97 10.88 4.21 -18.78
C THR A 97 11.30 3.78 -20.16
N LYS A 98 11.21 2.51 -20.49
CA LYS A 98 11.40 2.08 -21.88
C LYS A 98 10.34 2.66 -22.81
N ALA A 99 9.21 3.13 -22.25
CA ALA A 99 8.10 3.73 -23.00
C ALA A 99 7.86 5.22 -22.64
N TYR A 100 7.92 5.62 -21.34
CA TYR A 100 7.31 6.89 -20.92
C TYR A 100 8.05 7.73 -19.86
N GLY A 101 9.14 7.32 -19.32
CA GLY A 101 9.86 8.11 -18.31
C GLY A 101 10.68 7.26 -17.33
N ARG A 102 11.58 7.84 -16.57
CA ARG A 102 12.59 7.08 -15.81
C ARG A 102 12.35 7.19 -14.30
N THR A 103 11.62 6.28 -13.70
CA THR A 103 11.55 6.21 -12.25
C THR A 103 12.49 5.18 -11.64
N GLY A 104 12.87 4.15 -12.40
CA GLY A 104 13.72 3.08 -11.92
C GLY A 104 13.01 2.23 -10.85
N TYR A 105 13.73 1.82 -9.82
CA TYR A 105 13.16 1.10 -8.69
C TYR A 105 12.53 2.06 -7.67
N SER A 106 11.57 1.54 -6.90
CA SER A 106 10.88 2.29 -5.85
C SER A 106 11.82 2.69 -4.72
N LYS A 107 11.65 3.91 -4.20
CA LYS A 107 12.47 4.48 -3.12
C LYS A 107 11.62 4.70 -1.88
N GLY A 108 12.19 4.50 -0.70
CA GLY A 108 11.49 4.66 0.56
C GLY A 108 10.80 6.02 0.71
N GLY A 109 11.43 7.09 0.20
CA GLY A 109 10.87 8.44 0.24
C GLY A 109 9.58 8.67 -0.55
N GLU A 110 9.19 7.74 -1.42
CA GLU A 110 7.92 7.79 -2.16
C GLU A 110 6.73 7.40 -1.31
N TYR A 111 6.95 6.62 -0.23
CA TYR A 111 5.91 6.00 0.60
C TYR A 111 5.79 6.59 1.99
N VAL A 112 6.46 7.70 2.29
CA VAL A 112 6.51 8.27 3.65
C VAL A 112 5.14 8.64 4.23
N TYR A 113 4.14 8.83 3.38
CA TYR A 113 2.76 9.13 3.79
C TYR A 113 1.82 7.93 3.67
N ASP A 114 2.35 6.75 3.33
CA ASP A 114 1.58 5.52 3.29
C ASP A 114 1.55 4.82 4.65
N HIS A 115 0.37 4.74 5.22
CA HIS A 115 0.10 4.06 6.48
C HIS A 115 -1.14 3.16 6.35
N PRO A 116 -0.91 1.83 6.24
CA PRO A 116 0.33 1.08 6.05
C PRO A 116 0.88 1.15 4.62
N PHE A 117 2.11 0.66 4.43
CA PHE A 117 2.66 0.42 3.09
C PHE A 117 1.86 -0.66 2.35
N LEU A 118 1.57 -0.42 1.07
CA LEU A 118 0.79 -1.35 0.24
C LEU A 118 1.67 -2.06 -0.80
N TRP A 119 2.88 -2.41 -0.43
CA TRP A 119 3.84 -3.01 -1.36
C TRP A 119 3.37 -4.33 -1.95
N GLY A 120 2.66 -5.15 -1.17
CA GLY A 120 2.18 -6.46 -1.60
C GLY A 120 3.30 -7.49 -1.75
N SER A 121 2.92 -8.76 -1.84
CA SER A 121 3.86 -9.88 -1.97
C SER A 121 3.62 -10.76 -3.20
N LYS A 122 2.52 -10.56 -3.90
CA LYS A 122 2.14 -11.36 -5.08
C LYS A 122 1.90 -10.45 -6.29
N ARG A 123 2.30 -10.94 -7.45
CA ARG A 123 2.06 -10.35 -8.76
C ARG A 123 1.27 -11.28 -9.65
N THR A 124 0.09 -11.69 -9.16
CA THR A 124 -0.92 -12.35 -10.01
C THR A 124 -1.38 -11.43 -11.12
N GLY A 125 -1.56 -10.13 -10.79
CA GLY A 125 -1.62 -9.02 -11.70
C GLY A 125 -0.28 -8.27 -11.79
N PRO A 126 -0.16 -7.24 -12.67
CA PRO A 126 1.04 -6.42 -12.80
C PRO A 126 1.29 -5.57 -11.55
N ASP A 127 2.54 -5.12 -11.38
CA ASP A 127 2.89 -4.09 -10.40
C ASP A 127 2.25 -2.75 -10.77
N LEU A 128 1.70 -2.03 -9.79
CA LEU A 128 0.99 -0.78 -9.97
C LEU A 128 1.75 0.46 -9.47
N ALA A 129 2.99 0.31 -9.00
CA ALA A 129 3.75 1.44 -8.43
C ALA A 129 3.86 2.65 -9.36
N HIS A 130 3.82 2.43 -10.66
CA HIS A 130 3.96 3.47 -11.68
C HIS A 130 2.75 3.55 -12.63
N GLU A 131 1.56 3.23 -12.14
CA GLU A 131 0.36 3.13 -13.00
C GLU A 131 0.03 4.45 -13.72
N SER A 132 0.21 5.60 -13.06
CA SER A 132 0.00 6.92 -13.69
C SER A 132 0.88 7.15 -14.94
N GLN A 133 2.02 6.48 -15.01
CA GLN A 133 2.97 6.63 -16.11
C GLN A 133 2.66 5.72 -17.30
N MET A 134 1.72 4.79 -17.13
CA MET A 134 1.21 3.96 -18.22
C MET A 134 0.29 4.73 -19.18
N LEU A 135 -0.01 6.00 -18.85
CA LEU A 135 -0.84 6.92 -19.67
C LEU A 135 -2.23 6.36 -20.02
N ARG A 136 -2.78 5.51 -19.16
CA ARG A 136 -4.15 5.01 -19.30
C ARG A 136 -5.14 6.07 -18.84
N SER A 137 -6.24 6.22 -19.58
CA SER A 137 -7.29 7.18 -19.21
C SER A 137 -8.13 6.69 -18.02
N ASP A 138 -8.82 7.62 -17.36
CA ASP A 138 -9.78 7.30 -16.28
C ASP A 138 -10.86 6.36 -16.80
N GLU A 139 -11.33 6.57 -18.04
CA GLU A 139 -12.30 5.70 -18.68
C GLU A 139 -11.76 4.30 -18.93
N TRP A 140 -10.49 4.17 -19.31
CA TRP A 140 -9.83 2.87 -19.44
C TRP A 140 -9.84 2.12 -18.10
N HIS A 141 -9.45 2.79 -16.99
CA HIS A 141 -9.45 2.19 -15.65
C HIS A 141 -10.86 1.79 -15.21
N LYS A 142 -11.84 2.69 -15.41
CA LYS A 142 -13.24 2.41 -15.11
C LYS A 142 -13.72 1.15 -15.84
N ASN A 143 -13.53 1.10 -17.14
CA ASN A 143 -13.99 -0.02 -17.95
C ASN A 143 -13.25 -1.32 -17.62
N HIS A 144 -11.95 -1.23 -17.31
CA HIS A 144 -11.16 -2.37 -16.85
C HIS A 144 -11.63 -2.90 -15.50
N LEU A 145 -11.97 -2.02 -14.55
CA LEU A 145 -12.51 -2.43 -13.24
C LEU A 145 -13.92 -3.01 -13.37
N ILE A 146 -14.76 -2.46 -14.25
CA ILE A 146 -16.10 -3.01 -14.53
C ILE A 146 -16.01 -4.40 -15.15
N ASN A 147 -15.15 -4.59 -16.15
CA ASN A 147 -14.91 -5.89 -16.77
C ASN A 147 -13.48 -5.99 -17.35
N PRO A 148 -12.54 -6.61 -16.63
CA PRO A 148 -11.15 -6.70 -17.06
C PRO A 148 -10.94 -7.58 -18.31
N ARG A 149 -11.94 -8.35 -18.72
CA ARG A 149 -11.87 -9.23 -19.91
C ARG A 149 -12.15 -8.49 -21.20
N THR A 150 -12.84 -7.36 -21.13
CA THR A 150 -13.22 -6.55 -22.31
C THR A 150 -12.22 -5.43 -22.60
N VAL A 151 -11.48 -4.97 -21.58
CA VAL A 151 -10.54 -3.84 -21.67
C VAL A 151 -9.17 -4.27 -21.17
N GLY A 152 -8.13 -3.85 -21.87
CA GLY A 152 -6.73 -4.17 -21.52
C GLY A 152 -6.14 -5.33 -22.33
N GLY A 153 -6.86 -5.90 -23.28
CA GLY A 153 -6.33 -6.93 -24.20
C GLY A 153 -6.08 -8.31 -23.56
N VAL A 154 -6.72 -8.62 -22.42
CA VAL A 154 -6.58 -9.90 -21.72
C VAL A 154 -7.93 -10.60 -21.60
N PRO A 155 -8.44 -11.23 -22.68
CA PRO A 155 -9.76 -11.89 -22.69
C PRO A 155 -9.93 -12.95 -21.58
N ASN A 156 -8.84 -13.61 -21.19
CA ASN A 156 -8.81 -14.65 -20.15
C ASN A 156 -8.35 -14.10 -18.81
N SER A 157 -8.53 -12.82 -18.51
CA SER A 157 -8.15 -12.23 -17.24
C SER A 157 -8.84 -12.94 -16.07
N ILE A 158 -8.05 -13.31 -15.07
CA ILE A 158 -8.53 -13.87 -13.80
C ILE A 158 -8.88 -12.79 -12.78
N MET A 159 -8.61 -11.51 -13.09
CA MET A 159 -8.99 -10.39 -12.24
C MET A 159 -10.52 -10.38 -12.06
N PRO A 160 -11.02 -10.28 -10.82
CA PRO A 160 -12.44 -10.07 -10.58
C PRO A 160 -12.95 -8.79 -11.23
N ALA A 161 -14.24 -8.75 -11.54
CA ALA A 161 -14.93 -7.54 -11.97
C ALA A 161 -15.51 -6.83 -10.76
N TYR A 162 -15.50 -5.50 -10.75
CA TYR A 162 -15.95 -4.65 -9.66
C TYR A 162 -16.97 -3.59 -10.14
N PRO A 163 -18.05 -3.99 -10.86
CA PRO A 163 -19.02 -3.03 -11.41
C PRO A 163 -19.76 -2.24 -10.32
N TRP A 164 -19.99 -2.85 -9.14
CA TRP A 164 -20.72 -2.22 -8.03
C TRP A 164 -20.04 -0.96 -7.50
N LEU A 165 -18.72 -0.84 -7.58
CA LEU A 165 -18.00 0.35 -7.12
C LEU A 165 -18.40 1.63 -7.86
N PHE A 166 -19.04 1.51 -9.03
CA PHE A 166 -19.48 2.63 -9.85
C PHE A 166 -20.98 2.91 -9.74
N GLU A 167 -21.70 2.15 -8.89
CA GLU A 167 -23.13 2.32 -8.67
C GLU A 167 -23.39 3.44 -7.64
N ASP A 168 -24.58 4.04 -7.71
CA ASP A 168 -25.00 5.08 -6.77
C ASP A 168 -25.09 4.61 -5.31
N SER A 169 -25.25 3.31 -5.10
CA SER A 169 -25.20 2.65 -3.78
C SER A 169 -23.82 2.68 -3.12
N HIS A 170 -22.76 2.90 -3.91
CA HIS A 170 -21.37 2.94 -3.47
C HIS A 170 -20.79 4.37 -3.55
N LYS A 171 -21.56 5.35 -3.08
CA LYS A 171 -21.06 6.71 -2.89
C LYS A 171 -20.13 6.77 -1.69
N ILE A 172 -19.13 7.64 -1.80
CA ILE A 172 -18.12 7.81 -0.76
C ILE A 172 -18.76 8.40 0.49
N ASP A 173 -18.46 7.83 1.64
CA ASP A 173 -18.75 8.40 2.95
C ASP A 173 -17.76 9.52 3.26
N VAL A 174 -18.21 10.76 3.12
CA VAL A 174 -17.39 11.96 3.31
C VAL A 174 -16.89 12.07 4.75
N GLU A 175 -17.72 11.74 5.74
CA GLU A 175 -17.37 11.84 7.16
C GLU A 175 -16.28 10.84 7.52
N GLN A 176 -16.38 9.63 7.01
CA GLN A 176 -15.36 8.59 7.19
C GLN A 176 -14.01 9.00 6.60
N VAL A 177 -13.99 9.54 5.37
CA VAL A 177 -12.73 9.98 4.74
C VAL A 177 -12.09 11.12 5.52
N VAL A 178 -12.86 12.12 5.95
CA VAL A 178 -12.35 13.22 6.79
C VAL A 178 -11.83 12.70 8.13
N SER A 179 -12.48 11.71 8.73
CA SER A 179 -11.99 11.04 9.94
C SER A 179 -10.65 10.35 9.71
N ASN A 180 -10.50 9.63 8.59
CA ASN A 180 -9.25 8.97 8.21
C ASN A 180 -8.12 9.99 7.96
N MET A 181 -8.40 11.12 7.30
CA MET A 181 -7.45 12.23 7.14
C MET A 181 -6.97 12.77 8.50
N LYS A 182 -7.88 12.95 9.47
CA LYS A 182 -7.54 13.39 10.82
C LYS A 182 -6.63 12.39 11.54
N ALA A 183 -6.94 11.09 11.42
CA ALA A 183 -6.11 10.03 12.00
C ALA A 183 -4.70 10.02 11.38
N LEU A 184 -4.59 10.16 10.06
CA LEU A 184 -3.31 10.25 9.36
C LEU A 184 -2.52 11.52 9.76
N LYS A 185 -3.19 12.66 9.94
CA LYS A 185 -2.56 13.88 10.47
C LYS A 185 -1.98 13.66 11.87
N ALA A 186 -2.69 12.93 12.73
CA ALA A 186 -2.23 12.63 14.09
C ALA A 186 -0.95 11.79 14.12
N ILE A 187 -0.71 10.95 13.12
CA ILE A 187 0.52 10.15 12.97
C ILE A 187 1.59 10.81 12.10
N GLY A 188 1.39 12.07 11.68
CA GLY A 188 2.43 12.91 11.07
C GLY A 188 2.29 13.18 9.57
N VAL A 189 1.20 12.77 8.92
CA VAL A 189 0.94 13.17 7.53
C VAL A 189 0.59 14.66 7.49
N PRO A 190 1.24 15.49 6.64
CA PRO A 190 1.14 16.95 6.70
C PRO A 190 -0.13 17.51 6.01
N TYR A 191 -1.30 17.05 6.46
CA TYR A 191 -2.56 17.64 6.02
C TYR A 191 -2.76 19.04 6.58
N THR A 192 -3.15 19.97 5.73
CA THR A 192 -3.46 21.38 6.07
C THR A 192 -4.93 21.55 6.38
N GLU A 193 -5.30 22.69 6.98
CA GLU A 193 -6.72 23.01 7.20
C GLU A 193 -7.47 23.22 5.87
N GLU A 194 -6.78 23.65 4.84
CA GLU A 194 -7.33 23.78 3.48
C GLU A 194 -7.71 22.40 2.90
N ASP A 195 -6.89 21.38 3.13
CA ASP A 195 -7.20 20.01 2.68
C ASP A 195 -8.51 19.50 3.31
N PHE A 196 -8.72 19.78 4.61
CA PHE A 196 -9.97 19.42 5.29
C PHE A 196 -11.17 20.24 4.79
N ALA A 197 -10.98 21.53 4.52
CA ALA A 197 -12.05 22.40 4.01
C ALA A 197 -12.50 21.99 2.60
N ASN A 198 -11.56 21.54 1.77
CA ASN A 198 -11.82 21.13 0.39
C ASN A 198 -12.34 19.69 0.26
N ALA A 199 -12.11 18.83 1.26
CA ALA A 199 -12.46 17.42 1.20
C ALA A 199 -13.95 17.17 0.85
N PRO A 200 -14.95 17.83 1.48
CA PRO A 200 -16.35 17.60 1.15
C PRO A 200 -16.68 17.91 -0.31
N SER A 201 -16.09 18.97 -0.87
CA SER A 201 -16.34 19.36 -2.27
C SER A 201 -15.74 18.40 -3.26
N LEU A 202 -14.55 17.83 -2.97
CA LEU A 202 -13.87 16.84 -3.79
C LEU A 202 -14.59 15.50 -3.81
N LEU A 203 -15.25 15.13 -2.71
CA LEU A 203 -15.90 13.84 -2.54
C LEU A 203 -17.38 13.86 -2.94
N LYS A 204 -18.00 15.04 -3.02
CA LYS A 204 -19.43 15.18 -3.31
C LYS A 204 -19.81 14.42 -4.58
N ASP A 205 -20.84 13.59 -4.46
CA ASP A 205 -21.43 12.79 -5.55
C ASP A 205 -20.44 11.83 -6.25
N LYS A 206 -19.28 11.58 -5.65
CA LYS A 206 -18.30 10.62 -6.17
C LYS A 206 -18.59 9.22 -5.67
N THR A 207 -18.33 8.23 -6.54
CA THR A 207 -18.39 6.82 -6.19
C THR A 207 -17.02 6.29 -5.77
N GLU A 208 -17.01 5.18 -5.05
CA GLU A 208 -15.79 4.48 -4.63
C GLU A 208 -14.93 4.07 -5.82
N GLY A 209 -15.55 3.68 -6.95
CA GLY A 209 -14.84 3.36 -8.19
C GLY A 209 -14.14 4.58 -8.79
N GLN A 210 -14.76 5.76 -8.74
CA GLN A 210 -14.11 7.00 -9.19
C GLN A 210 -12.93 7.37 -8.28
N ALA A 211 -13.06 7.16 -6.99
CA ALA A 211 -11.97 7.36 -6.04
C ALA A 211 -10.82 6.38 -6.29
N LEU A 212 -11.14 5.10 -6.52
CA LEU A 212 -10.14 4.09 -6.84
C LEU A 212 -9.37 4.45 -8.13
N VAL A 213 -10.04 4.94 -9.16
CA VAL A 213 -9.37 5.43 -10.38
C VAL A 213 -8.43 6.59 -10.06
N ALA A 214 -8.88 7.57 -9.26
CA ALA A 214 -8.04 8.70 -8.85
C ALA A 214 -6.79 8.24 -8.09
N TYR A 215 -6.92 7.25 -7.20
CA TYR A 215 -5.80 6.64 -6.50
C TYR A 215 -4.81 5.95 -7.46
N LEU A 216 -5.31 5.14 -8.40
CA LEU A 216 -4.46 4.48 -9.39
C LEU A 216 -3.69 5.50 -10.27
N GLN A 217 -4.33 6.58 -10.64
CA GLN A 217 -3.73 7.70 -11.39
C GLN A 217 -2.71 8.51 -10.56
N LYS A 218 -2.72 8.39 -9.24
CA LYS A 218 -1.72 9.01 -8.36
C LYS A 218 -0.44 8.19 -8.27
N LEU A 219 -0.53 6.86 -8.40
CA LEU A 219 0.61 5.95 -8.22
C LEU A 219 1.75 6.25 -9.20
N GLY A 220 2.92 6.61 -8.67
CA GLY A 220 4.12 6.96 -9.42
C GLY A 220 4.14 8.37 -10.03
N LYS A 221 3.08 9.18 -9.86
CA LYS A 221 3.00 10.53 -10.40
C LYS A 221 4.06 11.46 -9.80
N ASP A 222 4.21 11.44 -8.49
CA ASP A 222 5.17 12.29 -7.76
C ASP A 222 6.62 11.94 -8.11
N SER A 223 6.91 10.65 -8.30
CA SER A 223 8.24 10.19 -8.74
C SER A 223 8.56 10.65 -10.18
N ALA A 224 7.57 10.67 -11.05
CA ALA A 224 7.72 11.17 -12.41
C ALA A 224 7.96 12.69 -12.44
N GLU A 225 7.32 13.45 -11.55
CA GLU A 225 7.53 14.90 -11.42
C GLU A 225 8.96 15.23 -10.97
N LEU A 226 9.51 14.47 -9.99
CA LEU A 226 10.89 14.65 -9.55
C LEU A 226 11.88 14.54 -10.71
N GLN A 227 11.67 13.62 -11.62
CA GLN A 227 12.57 13.40 -12.75
C GLN A 227 12.48 14.46 -13.83
N LYS A 228 11.31 15.08 -14.01
CA LYS A 228 11.18 16.23 -14.92
C LYS A 228 11.96 17.43 -14.41
N GLY A 229 12.03 17.61 -13.08
CA GLY A 229 12.79 18.71 -12.45
C GLY A 229 14.31 18.50 -12.43
N MET A 230 14.81 17.27 -12.72
CA MET A 230 16.24 16.96 -12.78
C MET A 230 16.87 17.05 -14.19
N LYS A 231 16.07 17.41 -15.19
CA LYS A 231 16.52 17.69 -16.57
C LYS A 231 16.66 19.18 -16.79
#